data_251cad072402ac0167cbaf96e7863efb
#
_entry.id   251cad072402ac0167cbaf96e7863efb
#
_cell.length_a   1.000
_cell.length_b   1.000
_cell.length_c   1.000
_cell.angle_alpha   90.00
_cell.angle_beta   90.00
_cell.angle_gamma   90.00
#
_symmetry.space_group_name_H-M   'P 1'
#
loop_
_entity.id
_entity.type
_entity.pdbx_description
1 polymer ?
#
loop_
_entity_poly.entity_id
_entity_poly.type
_entity_poly.pdbx_seq_one_letter_code
_entity_poly.pdbx_strand_id
1 'polypeptide(L)'
;GSVIYLVTWRALWSVNTRSPQFAVAYSEDLVTWRPQDYPIMKEKGIKDVAAYQMDDGSFDIYLKTAKGKRYVHADKDFRTFEEDSLEATADDILWQRDTATINGKLVEGNDFEIPAIHLNYIRAWHKALAEENRENSRLLPHNEAELQAYLKEKNVELAAGNEVSAQLQIKAQKSHRISDKLIGIFFEDISRAADGGLCAELLQNGDFEYNGERKGWNAITAWQGLTSTSVVSSENGVSQNNPHYAILGETPIYNIGWEGITVKCAIYDVSLYARCMDGKKKQLTMALVDAEDQIVAQAKLKVQGGEWNEYKTQLVISDKYKGELGKNIRFAVIPKGKDRVAVDMLSLMPQDTYKGHGLRKDLAEVIADLKPRFVRFPGGCMLHGQGLENIYHWKESVGPLKDRKPAKNIWNYHQTRKLGFYEYFQWCEDMGAEPLPVLAAGVPCQNSQPNADGICGQQGGIPMSEMPQYVQDVLDLVEWANGDPATSKWAKMRADAGHPAPFNLKMVGIGNEDLISTDFEKRYLMICKALKQKHPEIEVIGTVGPFHYPSSDYIEGWKIAKENKQWIDAVD
;
A
#
# COMPACT_ATOMS: atom_id res chain seq x y z
N GLY A 1 -21.61 -9.01 -31.41
CA GLY A 1 -20.46 -8.32 -31.95
C GLY A 1 -19.26 -9.25 -31.93
N SER A 2 -18.32 -9.06 -32.85
CA SER A 2 -17.09 -9.87 -32.85
C SER A 2 -16.16 -9.28 -31.78
N VAL A 3 -15.56 -10.13 -30.97
CA VAL A 3 -14.53 -9.77 -29.99
C VAL A 3 -13.17 -10.01 -30.63
N ILE A 4 -12.26 -9.07 -30.46
CA ILE A 4 -10.88 -9.16 -30.96
C ILE A 4 -9.95 -9.27 -29.76
N TYR A 5 -9.06 -10.26 -29.80
CA TYR A 5 -8.07 -10.50 -28.76
C TYR A 5 -6.69 -10.02 -29.20
N LEU A 6 -6.01 -9.29 -28.32
CA LEU A 6 -4.62 -8.96 -28.45
C LEU A 6 -3.80 -9.86 -27.52
N VAL A 7 -2.91 -10.62 -28.10
CA VAL A 7 -1.95 -11.45 -27.37
C VAL A 7 -0.59 -10.78 -27.42
N THR A 8 0.03 -10.57 -26.26
CA THR A 8 1.32 -9.91 -26.17
C THR A 8 2.21 -10.59 -25.14
N TRP A 9 3.53 -10.49 -25.31
CA TRP A 9 4.53 -10.99 -24.35
C TRP A 9 5.15 -9.87 -23.50
N ARG A 10 4.61 -8.65 -23.61
CA ARG A 10 5.01 -7.51 -22.78
C ARG A 10 3.82 -7.06 -21.97
N ALA A 11 3.94 -7.12 -20.65
CA ALA A 11 2.97 -6.47 -19.79
C ALA A 11 3.16 -4.95 -19.88
N LEU A 12 2.28 -4.28 -20.60
CA LEU A 12 2.36 -2.83 -20.84
C LEU A 12 1.97 -2.03 -19.61
N TRP A 13 1.31 -2.64 -18.65
CA TRP A 13 0.71 -2.02 -17.46
C TRP A 13 1.42 -2.36 -16.14
N SER A 14 2.43 -3.21 -16.14
CA SER A 14 3.25 -3.43 -14.98
C SER A 14 4.58 -2.71 -15.11
N VAL A 15 4.75 -1.65 -14.35
CA VAL A 15 5.99 -0.84 -14.33
C VAL A 15 7.19 -1.66 -13.85
N ASN A 16 6.95 -2.76 -13.13
CA ASN A 16 7.98 -3.55 -12.46
C ASN A 16 8.31 -4.89 -13.12
N THR A 17 7.71 -5.24 -14.26
CA THR A 17 8.05 -6.47 -14.96
C THR A 17 9.40 -6.34 -15.64
N ARG A 18 10.43 -6.90 -15.02
CA ARG A 18 11.78 -7.02 -15.61
C ARG A 18 11.90 -8.15 -16.63
N SER A 19 10.87 -8.98 -16.74
CA SER A 19 10.82 -10.10 -17.70
C SER A 19 9.55 -10.04 -18.52
N PRO A 20 9.61 -10.16 -19.85
CA PRO A 20 8.43 -10.25 -20.68
C PRO A 20 7.53 -11.42 -20.24
N GLN A 21 6.26 -11.16 -20.06
CA GLN A 21 5.23 -12.14 -19.72
C GLN A 21 4.16 -12.17 -20.81
N PHE A 22 3.45 -13.28 -20.86
CA PHE A 22 2.30 -13.42 -21.74
C PHE A 22 1.10 -12.70 -21.13
N ALA A 23 0.41 -11.91 -21.95
CA ALA A 23 -0.80 -11.22 -21.54
C ALA A 23 -1.80 -11.18 -22.70
N VAL A 24 -3.08 -11.13 -22.35
CA VAL A 24 -4.19 -11.07 -23.30
C VAL A 24 -5.08 -9.88 -22.96
N ALA A 25 -5.50 -9.14 -23.98
CA ALA A 25 -6.55 -8.13 -23.87
C ALA A 25 -7.57 -8.35 -24.99
N TYR A 26 -8.80 -7.97 -24.73
CA TYR A 26 -9.85 -8.05 -25.74
C TYR A 26 -10.51 -6.70 -25.98
N SER A 27 -11.09 -6.53 -27.16
CA SER A 27 -11.81 -5.34 -27.54
C SER A 27 -12.99 -5.70 -28.44
N GLU A 28 -14.11 -5.01 -28.28
CA GLU A 28 -15.28 -5.09 -29.15
C GLU A 28 -15.32 -3.95 -30.20
N ASP A 29 -14.51 -2.91 -29.98
CA ASP A 29 -14.52 -1.66 -30.77
C ASP A 29 -13.14 -1.26 -31.32
N LEU A 30 -12.07 -2.02 -30.99
CA LEU A 30 -10.67 -1.75 -31.34
C LEU A 30 -10.07 -0.46 -30.76
N VAL A 31 -10.78 0.19 -29.85
CA VAL A 31 -10.36 1.41 -29.19
C VAL A 31 -10.23 1.19 -27.69
N THR A 32 -11.25 0.58 -27.11
CA THR A 32 -11.27 0.19 -25.70
C THR A 32 -10.79 -1.24 -25.57
N TRP A 33 -9.66 -1.42 -24.87
CA TRP A 33 -9.06 -2.72 -24.63
C TRP A 33 -9.15 -3.09 -23.16
N ARG A 34 -9.77 -4.23 -22.88
CA ARG A 34 -9.91 -4.77 -21.54
C ARG A 34 -8.91 -5.90 -21.32
N PRO A 35 -8.05 -5.81 -20.28
CA PRO A 35 -7.19 -6.93 -19.92
C PRO A 35 -8.02 -8.13 -19.52
N GLN A 36 -7.69 -9.30 -20.02
CA GLN A 36 -8.21 -10.58 -19.54
C GLN A 36 -7.52 -10.98 -18.23
N ASP A 37 -8.12 -11.94 -17.54
CA ASP A 37 -7.45 -12.62 -16.44
C ASP A 37 -6.15 -13.21 -16.97
N TYR A 38 -5.05 -12.91 -16.31
CA TYR A 38 -3.75 -13.32 -16.80
C TYR A 38 -3.62 -14.85 -16.79
N PRO A 39 -3.14 -15.45 -17.86
CA PRO A 39 -2.77 -16.85 -17.83
C PRO A 39 -1.63 -17.02 -16.82
N ILE A 40 -1.81 -17.97 -15.92
CA ILE A 40 -0.75 -18.36 -14.97
C ILE A 40 0.31 -19.12 -15.74
N MET A 41 1.31 -18.41 -16.25
CA MET A 41 2.43 -19.01 -16.94
C MET A 41 3.69 -18.88 -16.12
N LYS A 42 4.30 -20.02 -15.78
CA LYS A 42 5.57 -20.09 -15.04
C LYS A 42 6.79 -19.71 -15.89
N GLU A 43 6.61 -19.49 -17.18
CA GLU A 43 7.72 -19.25 -18.09
C GLU A 43 8.17 -17.79 -18.07
N LYS A 44 9.46 -17.59 -17.84
CA LYS A 44 10.10 -16.27 -17.87
C LYS A 44 10.89 -16.11 -19.17
N GLY A 45 10.99 -14.86 -19.63
CA GLY A 45 11.84 -14.53 -20.77
C GLY A 45 11.26 -14.93 -22.12
N ILE A 46 9.94 -14.78 -22.29
CA ILE A 46 9.28 -14.96 -23.59
C ILE A 46 9.83 -13.92 -24.57
N LYS A 47 10.31 -14.38 -25.71
CA LYS A 47 10.92 -13.55 -26.75
C LYS A 47 9.95 -13.22 -27.87
N ASP A 48 9.02 -14.14 -28.13
CA ASP A 48 8.02 -13.99 -29.18
C ASP A 48 6.80 -14.85 -28.91
N VAL A 49 5.68 -14.50 -29.51
CA VAL A 49 4.41 -15.22 -29.39
C VAL A 49 3.70 -15.22 -30.74
N ALA A 50 3.11 -16.37 -31.11
CA ALA A 50 2.18 -16.50 -32.22
C ALA A 50 0.92 -17.20 -31.71
N ALA A 51 -0.25 -16.70 -32.09
CA ALA A 51 -1.54 -17.27 -31.69
C ALA A 51 -2.37 -17.57 -32.96
N TYR A 52 -2.97 -18.74 -32.98
CA TYR A 52 -3.81 -19.19 -34.09
C TYR A 52 -5.18 -19.58 -33.54
N GLN A 53 -6.23 -19.04 -34.13
CA GLN A 53 -7.59 -19.46 -33.81
C GLN A 53 -7.91 -20.78 -34.51
N MET A 54 -8.42 -21.72 -33.75
CA MET A 54 -8.82 -23.03 -34.25
C MET A 54 -10.30 -23.02 -34.72
N ASP A 55 -10.71 -24.00 -35.50
CA ASP A 55 -12.07 -24.09 -36.06
C ASP A 55 -13.18 -24.14 -35.00
N ASP A 56 -12.88 -24.62 -33.80
CA ASP A 56 -13.80 -24.66 -32.65
C ASP A 56 -13.84 -23.34 -31.86
N GLY A 57 -13.04 -22.37 -32.27
CA GLY A 57 -12.90 -21.05 -31.64
C GLY A 57 -11.87 -20.98 -30.53
N SER A 58 -11.22 -22.08 -30.15
CA SER A 58 -10.08 -22.09 -29.24
C SER A 58 -8.83 -21.49 -29.89
N PHE A 59 -7.75 -21.34 -29.13
CA PHE A 59 -6.50 -20.76 -29.63
C PHE A 59 -5.31 -21.64 -29.29
N ASP A 60 -4.47 -21.88 -30.30
CA ASP A 60 -3.16 -22.45 -30.13
C ASP A 60 -2.11 -21.34 -30.08
N ILE A 61 -1.36 -21.31 -28.99
CA ILE A 61 -0.40 -20.25 -28.72
C ILE A 61 1.00 -20.85 -28.65
N TYR A 62 1.88 -20.36 -29.48
CA TYR A 62 3.27 -20.76 -29.55
C TYR A 62 4.15 -19.68 -28.94
N LEU A 63 5.01 -20.06 -28.01
CA LEU A 63 5.89 -19.17 -27.29
C LEU A 63 7.34 -19.47 -27.63
N LYS A 64 8.09 -18.45 -27.98
CA LYS A 64 9.54 -18.53 -28.15
C LYS A 64 10.20 -18.01 -26.88
N THR A 65 10.92 -18.87 -26.19
CA THR A 65 11.60 -18.55 -24.95
C THR A 65 13.11 -18.65 -25.09
N ALA A 66 13.86 -18.29 -24.04
CA ALA A 66 15.31 -18.50 -24.00
C ALA A 66 15.69 -19.99 -23.97
N LYS A 67 14.76 -20.86 -23.56
CA LYS A 67 14.99 -22.32 -23.42
C LYS A 67 14.44 -23.15 -24.58
N GLY A 68 13.75 -22.53 -25.53
CA GLY A 68 13.15 -23.21 -26.68
C GLY A 68 11.75 -22.69 -26.99
N LYS A 69 11.01 -23.44 -27.81
CA LYS A 69 9.65 -23.14 -28.20
C LYS A 69 8.70 -23.92 -27.29
N ARG A 70 7.60 -23.31 -26.86
CA ARG A 70 6.54 -23.93 -26.05
C ARG A 70 5.18 -23.72 -26.71
N TYR A 71 4.26 -24.61 -26.39
CA TYR A 71 2.89 -24.61 -26.89
C TYR A 71 1.94 -24.49 -25.72
N VAL A 72 0.89 -23.71 -25.90
CA VAL A 72 -0.20 -23.54 -24.94
C VAL A 72 -1.52 -23.54 -25.70
N HIS A 73 -2.47 -24.33 -25.25
CA HIS A 73 -3.84 -24.31 -25.75
C HIS A 73 -4.72 -23.46 -24.82
N ALA A 74 -5.46 -22.50 -25.40
CA ALA A 74 -6.38 -21.64 -24.68
C ALA A 74 -7.82 -21.85 -25.17
N ASP A 75 -8.80 -21.82 -24.27
CA ASP A 75 -10.19 -21.81 -24.66
C ASP A 75 -10.58 -20.54 -25.45
N LYS A 76 -11.76 -20.57 -26.09
CA LYS A 76 -12.23 -19.44 -26.92
C LYS A 76 -12.33 -18.10 -26.22
N ASP A 77 -12.39 -18.09 -24.89
CA ASP A 77 -12.52 -16.89 -24.06
C ASP A 77 -11.22 -16.54 -23.32
N PHE A 78 -10.13 -17.26 -23.59
CA PHE A 78 -8.83 -17.14 -22.91
C PHE A 78 -8.94 -17.25 -21.37
N ARG A 79 -9.84 -18.07 -20.87
CA ARG A 79 -10.04 -18.23 -19.42
C ARG A 79 -9.33 -19.44 -18.85
N THR A 80 -9.18 -20.48 -19.68
CA THR A 80 -8.45 -21.69 -19.32
C THR A 80 -7.31 -21.92 -20.29
N PHE A 81 -6.18 -22.38 -19.75
CA PHE A 81 -4.95 -22.64 -20.49
C PHE A 81 -4.46 -24.03 -20.12
N GLU A 82 -4.22 -24.84 -21.14
CA GLU A 82 -3.58 -26.13 -20.98
C GLU A 82 -2.14 -26.01 -21.50
N GLU A 83 -1.18 -26.13 -20.57
CA GLU A 83 0.22 -26.20 -20.95
C GLU A 83 0.56 -27.60 -21.44
N ASP A 84 0.91 -27.75 -22.70
CA ASP A 84 1.55 -28.96 -23.16
C ASP A 84 3.07 -28.87 -22.92
N SER A 85 3.61 -29.93 -22.32
CA SER A 85 5.04 -30.05 -22.04
C SER A 85 5.89 -30.35 -23.28
N LEU A 86 5.28 -30.47 -24.43
CA LEU A 86 5.96 -30.84 -25.66
C LEU A 86 6.70 -29.63 -26.25
N GLU A 87 8.00 -29.80 -26.47
CA GLU A 87 8.75 -28.96 -27.40
C GLU A 87 7.97 -28.90 -28.71
N ALA A 88 7.47 -27.72 -29.07
CA ALA A 88 6.87 -27.56 -30.40
C ALA A 88 7.91 -27.87 -31.45
N THR A 89 7.85 -29.07 -32.01
CA THR A 89 8.76 -29.55 -33.04
C THR A 89 8.48 -28.94 -34.41
N ALA A 90 7.50 -28.05 -34.51
CA ALA A 90 7.09 -27.48 -35.77
C ALA A 90 8.06 -26.39 -36.25
N ASP A 91 8.90 -26.74 -37.21
CA ASP A 91 9.49 -25.79 -38.16
C ASP A 91 8.41 -25.04 -38.96
N ASP A 92 7.14 -25.50 -38.89
CA ASP A 92 5.98 -25.00 -39.61
C ASP A 92 5.22 -23.88 -38.90
N ILE A 93 5.63 -23.43 -37.70
CA ILE A 93 5.03 -22.26 -37.06
C ILE A 93 5.41 -21.05 -37.89
N LEU A 94 4.45 -20.50 -38.60
CA LEU A 94 4.62 -19.27 -39.36
C LEU A 94 4.77 -18.10 -38.39
N TRP A 95 5.98 -17.86 -37.93
CA TRP A 95 6.36 -16.59 -37.27
C TRP A 95 6.39 -15.43 -38.26
N GLN A 96 5.75 -15.62 -39.44
CA GLN A 96 5.72 -14.60 -40.47
C GLN A 96 4.86 -13.46 -39.98
N ARG A 97 5.51 -12.34 -39.84
CA ARG A 97 4.82 -11.07 -39.61
C ARG A 97 4.83 -10.33 -40.93
N ASP A 98 3.67 -9.74 -41.23
CA ASP A 98 3.58 -8.82 -42.35
C ASP A 98 4.34 -7.54 -42.01
N THR A 99 4.90 -6.94 -43.02
CA THR A 99 5.65 -5.71 -42.87
C THR A 99 4.97 -4.60 -43.61
N ALA A 100 4.75 -3.49 -42.93
CA ALA A 100 4.19 -2.26 -43.51
C ALA A 100 5.07 -1.06 -43.17
N THR A 101 5.13 -0.10 -44.08
CA THR A 101 5.78 1.18 -43.80
C THR A 101 4.76 2.19 -43.29
N ILE A 102 4.82 2.52 -42.01
CA ILE A 102 3.94 3.49 -41.36
C ILE A 102 4.75 4.72 -40.96
N ASN A 103 4.39 5.89 -41.48
CA ASN A 103 5.12 7.15 -41.25
C ASN A 103 6.63 7.06 -41.51
N GLY A 104 7.02 6.35 -42.58
CA GLY A 104 8.43 6.16 -42.97
C GLY A 104 9.22 5.16 -42.11
N LYS A 105 8.58 4.46 -41.19
CA LYS A 105 9.19 3.39 -40.38
C LYS A 105 8.63 2.05 -40.80
N LEU A 106 9.53 1.06 -40.95
CA LEU A 106 9.13 -0.33 -41.17
C LEU A 106 8.55 -0.85 -39.85
N VAL A 107 7.32 -1.37 -39.88
CA VAL A 107 6.61 -1.96 -38.75
C VAL A 107 6.28 -3.41 -39.11
N GLU A 108 6.54 -4.32 -38.20
CA GLU A 108 6.18 -5.73 -38.31
C GLU A 108 4.93 -6.00 -37.46
N GLY A 109 3.99 -6.77 -37.98
CA GLY A 109 2.76 -7.10 -37.28
C GLY A 109 1.89 -8.07 -38.04
N ASN A 110 0.68 -8.23 -37.58
CA ASN A 110 -0.35 -8.99 -38.29
C ASN A 110 -1.35 -8.03 -38.89
N ASP A 111 -1.86 -8.33 -40.09
CA ASP A 111 -2.95 -7.61 -40.70
C ASP A 111 -4.27 -8.39 -40.54
N PHE A 112 -5.35 -7.67 -40.47
CA PHE A 112 -6.70 -8.21 -40.48
C PHE A 112 -7.69 -7.20 -41.03
N GLU A 113 -8.73 -7.68 -41.68
CA GLU A 113 -9.77 -6.82 -42.22
C GLU A 113 -10.76 -6.37 -41.14
N ILE A 114 -11.07 -5.09 -41.12
CA ILE A 114 -12.08 -4.50 -40.25
C ILE A 114 -13.20 -3.84 -41.05
N PRO A 115 -14.47 -3.91 -40.60
CA PRO A 115 -15.53 -3.15 -41.22
C PRO A 115 -15.27 -1.64 -41.22
N ALA A 116 -15.64 -0.95 -42.27
CA ALA A 116 -15.42 0.48 -42.41
C ALA A 116 -15.97 1.33 -41.26
N ILE A 117 -17.04 0.85 -40.59
CA ILE A 117 -17.61 1.52 -39.43
C ILE A 117 -16.61 1.56 -38.25
N HIS A 118 -15.89 0.47 -38.01
CA HIS A 118 -14.87 0.43 -36.95
C HIS A 118 -13.67 1.31 -37.30
N LEU A 119 -13.25 1.36 -38.57
CA LEU A 119 -12.18 2.25 -39.00
C LEU A 119 -12.55 3.71 -38.78
N ASN A 120 -13.80 4.10 -39.08
CA ASN A 120 -14.28 5.47 -38.87
C ASN A 120 -14.35 5.81 -37.36
N TYR A 121 -14.77 4.86 -36.54
CA TYR A 121 -14.80 5.02 -35.09
C TYR A 121 -13.38 5.21 -34.52
N ILE A 122 -12.42 4.37 -34.90
CA ILE A 122 -11.02 4.48 -34.49
C ILE A 122 -10.44 5.86 -34.90
N ARG A 123 -10.70 6.30 -36.14
CA ARG A 123 -10.23 7.61 -36.62
C ARG A 123 -10.84 8.79 -35.84
N ALA A 124 -12.14 8.72 -35.53
CA ALA A 124 -12.82 9.74 -34.74
C ALA A 124 -12.27 9.80 -33.32
N TRP A 125 -12.04 8.63 -32.71
CA TRP A 125 -11.46 8.52 -31.37
C TRP A 125 -10.04 9.09 -31.30
N HIS A 126 -9.15 8.71 -32.23
CA HIS A 126 -7.79 9.23 -32.27
C HIS A 126 -7.75 10.74 -32.55
N LYS A 127 -8.70 11.25 -33.32
CA LYS A 127 -8.81 12.69 -33.56
C LYS A 127 -9.20 13.42 -32.26
N ALA A 128 -10.21 12.93 -31.54
CA ALA A 128 -10.65 13.51 -30.28
C ALA A 128 -9.53 13.46 -29.23
N LEU A 129 -8.81 12.33 -29.13
CA LEU A 129 -7.66 12.18 -28.25
C LEU A 129 -6.52 13.15 -28.59
N ALA A 130 -6.23 13.34 -29.88
CA ALA A 130 -5.19 14.28 -30.31
C ALA A 130 -5.57 15.75 -30.00
N GLU A 131 -6.86 16.09 -30.07
CA GLU A 131 -7.38 17.40 -29.69
C GLU A 131 -7.27 17.60 -28.17
N GLU A 132 -7.69 16.63 -27.37
CA GLU A 132 -7.60 16.66 -25.90
C GLU A 132 -6.13 16.74 -25.42
N ASN A 133 -5.25 15.91 -25.96
CA ASN A 133 -3.82 15.96 -25.61
C ASN A 133 -3.19 17.31 -26.01
N ARG A 134 -3.64 17.91 -27.08
CA ARG A 134 -3.18 19.25 -27.49
C ARG A 134 -3.65 20.32 -26.52
N GLU A 135 -4.87 20.23 -26.01
CA GLU A 135 -5.38 21.16 -25.01
C GLU A 135 -4.68 20.97 -23.67
N ASN A 136 -4.50 19.74 -23.22
CA ASN A 136 -3.80 19.41 -21.97
C ASN A 136 -2.31 19.78 -22.02
N SER A 137 -1.62 19.57 -23.14
CA SER A 137 -0.22 19.96 -23.30
C SER A 137 0.00 21.48 -23.38
N ARG A 138 -1.05 22.27 -23.59
CA ARG A 138 -0.98 23.74 -23.56
C ARG A 138 -0.96 24.32 -22.15
N LEU A 139 -1.29 23.53 -21.14
CA LEU A 139 -1.57 24.08 -19.81
C LEU A 139 -0.33 24.31 -18.95
N LEU A 140 0.78 23.60 -19.17
CA LEU A 140 2.01 23.81 -18.36
C LEU A 140 3.26 23.41 -19.16
N PRO A 141 4.13 24.34 -19.52
CA PRO A 141 5.48 24.00 -19.97
C PRO A 141 6.26 23.30 -18.84
N HIS A 142 6.87 22.16 -19.16
CA HIS A 142 7.52 21.29 -18.19
C HIS A 142 8.98 21.66 -17.89
N ASN A 143 9.54 22.56 -18.67
CA ASN A 143 10.92 23.04 -18.51
C ASN A 143 11.10 24.44 -19.12
N GLU A 144 12.22 25.09 -18.83
CA GLU A 144 12.52 26.44 -19.30
C GLU A 144 12.53 26.56 -20.83
N ALA A 145 13.04 25.56 -21.55
CA ALA A 145 13.08 25.58 -23.02
C ALA A 145 11.68 25.52 -23.63
N GLU A 146 10.77 24.74 -23.08
CA GLU A 146 9.36 24.66 -23.49
C GLU A 146 8.62 25.95 -23.15
N LEU A 147 8.89 26.55 -21.99
CA LEU A 147 8.35 27.84 -21.62
C LEU A 147 8.77 28.93 -22.60
N GLN A 148 10.05 29.01 -22.94
CA GLN A 148 10.56 29.98 -23.91
C GLN A 148 9.99 29.75 -25.31
N ALA A 149 9.84 28.50 -25.74
CA ALA A 149 9.20 28.16 -27.01
C ALA A 149 7.73 28.57 -27.03
N TYR A 150 6.98 28.32 -25.95
CA TYR A 150 5.58 28.73 -25.80
C TYR A 150 5.40 30.25 -25.83
N LEU A 151 6.24 30.97 -25.07
CA LEU A 151 6.20 32.44 -25.04
C LEU A 151 6.50 33.05 -26.41
N LYS A 152 7.46 32.47 -27.13
CA LYS A 152 7.81 32.87 -28.51
C LYS A 152 6.66 32.61 -29.48
N GLU A 153 6.01 31.43 -29.39
CA GLU A 153 4.83 31.10 -30.23
C GLU A 153 3.68 32.08 -30.00
N LYS A 154 3.50 32.51 -28.76
CA LYS A 154 2.42 33.45 -28.38
C LYS A 154 2.79 34.91 -28.54
N ASN A 155 4.00 35.23 -29.04
CA ASN A 155 4.52 36.60 -29.14
C ASN A 155 4.52 37.33 -27.76
N VAL A 156 4.77 36.62 -26.69
CA VAL A 156 4.87 37.19 -25.34
C VAL A 156 6.34 37.49 -25.06
N GLU A 157 6.71 38.76 -24.98
CA GLU A 157 8.01 39.17 -24.48
C GLU A 157 7.95 39.34 -22.95
N LEU A 158 8.67 38.51 -22.21
CA LEU A 158 8.90 38.76 -20.81
C LEU A 158 10.02 39.81 -20.67
N ALA A 159 9.63 41.06 -20.53
CA ALA A 159 10.60 42.10 -20.18
C ALA A 159 11.00 41.96 -18.71
N ALA A 160 12.29 41.74 -18.46
CA ALA A 160 12.84 41.70 -17.09
C ALA A 160 12.57 43.04 -16.39
N GLY A 161 11.86 43.01 -15.27
CA GLY A 161 11.60 44.16 -14.42
C GLY A 161 10.31 44.91 -14.64
N ASN A 162 9.40 44.45 -15.52
CA ASN A 162 8.08 45.05 -15.63
C ASN A 162 7.11 44.48 -14.60
N GLU A 163 6.55 45.35 -13.77
CA GLU A 163 5.42 44.99 -12.92
C GLU A 163 4.21 44.68 -13.81
N VAL A 164 3.67 43.47 -13.67
CA VAL A 164 2.42 43.08 -14.31
C VAL A 164 1.27 43.38 -13.36
N SER A 165 0.41 44.31 -13.70
CA SER A 165 -0.82 44.53 -12.95
C SER A 165 -1.95 43.67 -13.54
N ALA A 166 -2.61 42.88 -12.69
CA ALA A 166 -3.77 42.10 -13.05
C ALA A 166 -5.00 42.60 -12.28
N GLN A 167 -6.12 42.78 -12.96
CA GLN A 167 -7.39 43.11 -12.32
C GLN A 167 -8.26 41.88 -12.25
N LEU A 168 -8.51 41.37 -11.02
CA LEU A 168 -9.42 40.25 -10.78
C LEU A 168 -10.84 40.79 -10.51
N GLN A 169 -11.79 40.49 -11.40
CA GLN A 169 -13.19 40.79 -11.18
C GLN A 169 -13.95 39.56 -10.69
N ILE A 170 -14.34 39.54 -9.41
CA ILE A 170 -15.14 38.48 -8.82
C ILE A 170 -16.62 38.75 -9.06
N LYS A 171 -17.29 37.87 -9.85
CA LYS A 171 -18.74 37.92 -10.05
C LYS A 171 -19.45 37.10 -8.97
N ALA A 172 -19.68 37.70 -7.82
CA ALA A 172 -20.29 37.04 -6.65
C ALA A 172 -21.76 36.59 -6.84
N GLN A 173 -22.40 36.97 -7.97
CA GLN A 173 -23.80 36.64 -8.26
C GLN A 173 -24.02 35.15 -8.65
N LYS A 174 -22.97 34.41 -8.98
CA LYS A 174 -23.01 32.96 -9.25
C LYS A 174 -22.22 32.23 -8.18
N SER A 175 -22.89 31.87 -7.11
CA SER A 175 -22.31 31.01 -6.09
C SER A 175 -22.88 29.61 -6.21
N HIS A 176 -22.01 28.60 -6.08
CA HIS A 176 -22.41 27.22 -5.89
C HIS A 176 -22.00 26.79 -4.47
N ARG A 177 -22.83 25.97 -3.83
CA ARG A 177 -22.42 25.35 -2.58
C ARG A 177 -21.22 24.44 -2.86
N ILE A 178 -20.12 24.71 -2.18
CA ILE A 178 -18.96 23.82 -2.18
C ILE A 178 -19.25 22.67 -1.23
N SER A 179 -18.94 21.43 -1.64
CA SER A 179 -19.04 20.27 -0.79
C SER A 179 -18.19 20.49 0.47
N ASP A 180 -18.74 20.15 1.61
CA ASP A 180 -18.00 20.12 2.88
C ASP A 180 -16.96 18.97 2.92
N LYS A 181 -17.02 18.03 1.95
CA LYS A 181 -16.02 16.98 1.72
C LYS A 181 -15.01 17.31 0.60
N LEU A 182 -14.89 18.59 0.19
CA LEU A 182 -13.98 18.96 -0.90
C LEU A 182 -12.49 18.77 -0.55
N ILE A 183 -12.14 19.01 0.72
CA ILE A 183 -10.74 18.96 1.17
C ILE A 183 -10.59 17.80 2.15
N GLY A 184 -9.85 16.79 1.74
CA GLY A 184 -9.39 15.70 2.58
C GLY A 184 -7.88 15.52 2.47
N ILE A 185 -7.34 14.59 3.21
CA ILE A 185 -5.96 14.15 3.09
C ILE A 185 -5.90 12.65 2.81
N PHE A 186 -4.88 12.25 2.09
CA PHE A 186 -4.50 10.88 1.86
C PHE A 186 -3.25 10.57 2.67
N PHE A 187 -3.29 9.50 3.45
CA PHE A 187 -2.14 8.99 4.18
C PHE A 187 -1.81 7.58 3.70
N GLU A 188 -0.56 7.39 3.31
CA GLU A 188 0.02 6.09 3.03
C GLU A 188 1.34 5.93 3.77
N ASP A 189 1.58 4.75 4.33
CA ASP A 189 2.91 4.44 4.87
C ASP A 189 3.88 4.19 3.72
N ILE A 190 4.34 5.29 3.11
CA ILE A 190 5.39 5.36 2.11
C ILE A 190 6.56 6.18 2.68
N SER A 191 7.78 5.82 2.35
CA SER A 191 8.99 6.48 2.88
C SER A 191 9.05 6.53 4.41
N ARG A 192 8.53 5.50 5.08
CA ARG A 192 8.44 5.39 6.55
C ARG A 192 7.56 6.50 7.17
N ALA A 193 6.42 6.77 6.55
CA ALA A 193 5.52 7.82 7.03
C ALA A 193 4.81 7.43 8.34
N ALA A 194 4.63 6.13 8.62
CA ALA A 194 4.08 5.64 9.88
C ALA A 194 5.19 5.41 10.92
N ASP A 195 5.88 4.27 10.86
CA ASP A 195 6.99 3.95 11.75
C ASP A 195 8.23 4.81 11.41
N GLY A 196 8.70 5.62 12.35
CA GLY A 196 9.75 6.60 12.13
C GLY A 196 9.28 7.92 11.51
N GLY A 197 7.96 8.04 11.28
CA GLY A 197 7.28 9.23 10.76
C GLY A 197 6.24 9.77 11.74
N LEU A 198 4.94 9.57 11.44
CA LEU A 198 3.83 10.12 12.24
C LEU A 198 3.68 9.44 13.60
N CYS A 199 4.03 8.14 13.72
CA CYS A 199 4.08 7.46 15.02
C CYS A 199 5.19 8.06 15.88
N ALA A 200 4.90 8.40 17.13
CA ALA A 200 5.85 9.04 18.04
C ALA A 200 6.87 8.07 18.67
N GLU A 201 6.85 6.78 18.29
CA GLU A 201 7.81 5.78 18.74
C GLU A 201 9.23 6.16 18.32
N LEU A 202 10.13 6.27 19.29
CA LEU A 202 11.52 6.65 19.06
C LEU A 202 12.44 5.47 18.78
N LEU A 203 12.05 4.25 19.19
CA LEU A 203 12.87 3.06 18.93
C LEU A 203 12.54 2.49 17.55
N GLN A 204 13.57 2.16 16.82
CA GLN A 204 13.46 1.37 15.60
C GLN A 204 13.64 -0.12 15.96
N ASN A 205 12.82 -1.00 15.38
CA ASN A 205 12.95 -2.45 15.56
C ASN A 205 12.90 -2.87 17.05
N GLY A 206 11.93 -2.35 17.80
CA GLY A 206 11.73 -2.71 19.20
C GLY A 206 11.13 -4.10 19.40
N ASP A 207 10.59 -4.70 18.35
CA ASP A 207 9.98 -6.03 18.28
C ASP A 207 10.93 -7.11 17.73
N PHE A 208 12.13 -6.74 17.24
CA PHE A 208 13.12 -7.63 16.63
C PHE A 208 12.63 -8.44 15.42
N GLU A 209 11.52 -8.03 14.80
CA GLU A 209 10.89 -8.77 13.70
C GLU A 209 11.45 -8.41 12.30
N TYR A 210 12.45 -7.54 12.20
CA TYR A 210 13.06 -7.22 10.91
C TYR A 210 13.74 -8.45 10.31
N ASN A 211 13.31 -8.81 9.09
CA ASN A 211 13.73 -10.03 8.40
C ASN A 211 14.17 -9.78 6.95
N GLY A 212 15.07 -8.81 6.75
CA GLY A 212 15.64 -8.53 5.42
C GLY A 212 14.70 -7.87 4.41
N GLU A 213 13.58 -7.31 4.83
CA GLU A 213 12.61 -6.59 3.98
C GLU A 213 13.31 -5.47 3.20
N ARG A 214 14.26 -4.83 3.84
CA ARG A 214 15.16 -3.85 3.21
C ARG A 214 16.59 -4.37 3.26
N LYS A 215 17.37 -4.10 2.20
CA LYS A 215 18.78 -4.50 2.14
C LYS A 215 19.54 -3.98 3.37
N GLY A 216 20.12 -4.88 4.13
CA GLY A 216 20.89 -4.59 5.35
C GLY A 216 20.07 -4.52 6.63
N TRP A 217 18.73 -4.65 6.57
CA TRP A 217 17.90 -4.76 7.76
C TRP A 217 17.77 -6.21 8.21
N ASN A 218 17.87 -6.41 9.52
CA ASN A 218 17.74 -7.72 10.18
C ASN A 218 17.29 -7.54 11.64
N ALA A 219 17.10 -8.61 12.37
CA ALA A 219 16.58 -8.60 13.74
C ALA A 219 17.38 -7.75 14.75
N ILE A 220 18.64 -7.39 14.45
CA ILE A 220 19.44 -6.50 15.31
C ILE A 220 19.63 -5.09 14.72
N THR A 221 18.92 -4.76 13.64
CA THR A 221 18.97 -3.40 13.06
C THR A 221 18.59 -2.37 14.10
N ALA A 222 19.31 -1.26 14.14
CA ALA A 222 19.23 -0.16 15.12
C ALA A 222 19.71 -0.52 16.53
N TRP A 223 20.10 -1.77 16.80
CA TRP A 223 20.61 -2.21 18.08
C TRP A 223 22.14 -2.40 18.07
N GLN A 224 22.81 -1.79 19.02
CA GLN A 224 24.22 -1.96 19.30
C GLN A 224 24.37 -2.86 20.56
N GLY A 225 25.43 -3.65 20.61
CA GLY A 225 25.67 -4.58 21.72
C GLY A 225 24.96 -5.92 21.60
N LEU A 226 24.06 -6.09 20.61
CA LEU A 226 23.49 -7.38 20.23
C LEU A 226 24.31 -8.03 19.10
N THR A 227 24.33 -9.35 19.09
CA THR A 227 24.80 -10.17 17.97
C THR A 227 23.63 -10.92 17.34
N SER A 228 23.81 -11.49 16.17
CA SER A 228 22.75 -12.30 15.53
C SER A 228 22.31 -13.49 16.38
N THR A 229 23.17 -13.99 17.28
CA THR A 229 22.85 -15.07 18.23
C THR A 229 22.15 -14.58 19.49
N SER A 230 22.07 -13.28 19.73
CA SER A 230 21.34 -12.70 20.86
C SER A 230 19.84 -12.62 20.62
N VAL A 231 19.40 -12.61 19.36
CA VAL A 231 17.99 -12.63 18.99
C VAL A 231 17.61 -14.05 18.61
N VAL A 232 16.55 -14.55 19.19
CA VAL A 232 16.01 -15.87 18.94
C VAL A 232 14.56 -15.78 18.52
N SER A 233 14.12 -16.71 17.66
CA SER A 233 12.72 -16.94 17.32
C SER A 233 12.30 -18.28 17.90
N SER A 234 11.19 -18.32 18.62
CA SER A 234 10.68 -19.57 19.15
C SER A 234 9.18 -19.50 19.43
N GLU A 235 8.56 -20.67 19.60
CA GLU A 235 7.16 -20.78 20.04
C GLU A 235 6.91 -20.12 21.43
N ASN A 236 7.98 -19.86 22.20
CA ASN A 236 7.93 -19.14 23.46
C ASN A 236 8.16 -17.63 23.32
N GLY A 237 7.96 -17.02 22.15
CA GLY A 237 7.91 -15.57 21.95
C GLY A 237 6.75 -14.92 22.70
N VAL A 238 6.68 -13.59 22.65
CA VAL A 238 5.62 -12.83 23.32
C VAL A 238 4.23 -13.16 22.73
N SER A 239 4.18 -13.38 21.41
CA SER A 239 3.01 -13.88 20.72
C SER A 239 3.40 -14.67 19.47
N GLN A 240 2.43 -15.32 18.83
CA GLN A 240 2.66 -16.01 17.55
C GLN A 240 3.03 -15.07 16.42
N ASN A 241 2.53 -13.84 16.45
CA ASN A 241 2.79 -12.83 15.45
C ASN A 241 4.11 -12.08 15.66
N ASN A 242 4.64 -12.12 16.89
CA ASN A 242 5.92 -11.54 17.29
C ASN A 242 6.76 -12.62 18.02
N PRO A 243 7.33 -13.59 17.27
CA PRO A 243 8.04 -14.70 17.84
C PRO A 243 9.50 -14.39 18.20
N HIS A 244 10.07 -13.29 17.69
CA HIS A 244 11.46 -12.91 17.96
C HIS A 244 11.59 -12.14 19.27
N TYR A 245 12.69 -12.36 19.97
CA TYR A 245 13.02 -11.62 21.19
C TYR A 245 14.53 -11.62 21.42
N ALA A 246 15.05 -10.64 22.12
CA ALA A 246 16.46 -10.58 22.49
C ALA A 246 16.70 -11.20 23.86
N ILE A 247 17.81 -11.97 24.00
CA ILE A 247 18.30 -12.47 25.27
C ILE A 247 19.50 -11.63 25.68
N LEU A 248 19.32 -10.82 26.72
CA LEU A 248 20.36 -9.96 27.26
C LEU A 248 21.40 -10.77 28.00
N GLY A 249 22.68 -10.42 27.83
CA GLY A 249 23.83 -10.90 28.59
C GLY A 249 24.21 -9.94 29.71
N GLU A 250 25.53 -9.75 29.92
CA GLU A 250 26.08 -8.86 30.95
C GLU A 250 26.27 -7.42 30.46
N THR A 251 26.36 -7.24 29.15
CA THR A 251 26.68 -5.96 28.53
C THR A 251 25.41 -5.17 28.21
N PRO A 252 25.45 -3.83 28.32
CA PRO A 252 24.37 -2.99 27.87
C PRO A 252 24.11 -3.15 26.37
N ILE A 253 22.84 -2.99 25.98
CA ILE A 253 22.43 -2.84 24.58
C ILE A 253 21.89 -1.42 24.37
N TYR A 254 22.06 -0.90 23.17
CA TYR A 254 21.66 0.46 22.85
C TYR A 254 20.83 0.48 21.56
N ASN A 255 19.69 1.18 21.58
CA ASN A 255 18.95 1.49 20.38
C ASN A 255 19.27 2.91 19.91
N ILE A 256 19.60 3.05 18.62
CA ILE A 256 19.96 4.35 18.03
C ILE A 256 18.77 5.10 17.42
N GLY A 257 17.58 4.53 17.51
CA GLY A 257 16.35 5.09 16.94
C GLY A 257 16.36 5.17 15.42
N TRP A 258 15.53 6.06 14.91
CA TRP A 258 15.40 6.38 13.48
C TRP A 258 16.38 7.51 13.11
N GLU A 259 17.59 7.16 12.70
CA GLU A 259 18.65 8.14 12.38
C GLU A 259 19.06 9.04 13.58
N GLY A 260 19.00 8.47 14.79
CA GLY A 260 19.26 9.12 16.07
C GLY A 260 17.99 9.46 16.85
N ILE A 261 18.13 9.57 18.17
CA ILE A 261 17.05 9.98 19.07
C ILE A 261 17.26 11.45 19.44
N THR A 262 16.24 12.27 19.17
CA THR A 262 16.21 13.67 19.62
C THR A 262 15.32 13.79 20.85
N VAL A 263 15.86 14.29 21.94
CA VAL A 263 15.15 14.48 23.21
C VAL A 263 14.59 15.91 23.26
N LYS A 264 13.26 16.02 23.21
CA LYS A 264 12.53 17.31 23.23
C LYS A 264 11.54 17.43 24.39
N CYS A 265 11.20 16.30 25.01
CA CYS A 265 10.17 16.20 26.04
C CYS A 265 10.79 15.99 27.41
N ALA A 266 10.11 16.41 28.46
CA ALA A 266 10.56 16.24 29.82
C ALA A 266 10.42 14.80 30.33
N ILE A 267 9.44 14.05 29.85
CA ILE A 267 9.10 12.69 30.30
C ILE A 267 8.86 11.78 29.12
N TYR A 268 9.43 10.59 29.20
CA TYR A 268 9.25 9.50 28.24
C TYR A 268 8.70 8.27 28.92
N ASP A 269 7.66 7.69 28.37
CA ASP A 269 7.12 6.40 28.79
C ASP A 269 7.93 5.28 28.13
N VAL A 270 8.39 4.34 28.94
CA VAL A 270 9.09 3.14 28.50
C VAL A 270 8.22 1.93 28.79
N SER A 271 8.02 1.08 27.83
CA SER A 271 7.40 -0.23 28.00
C SER A 271 8.21 -1.32 27.32
N LEU A 272 8.10 -2.54 27.83
CA LEU A 272 8.67 -3.75 27.25
C LEU A 272 7.97 -4.97 27.80
N TYR A 273 8.03 -6.07 27.06
CA TYR A 273 7.79 -7.38 27.59
C TYR A 273 9.11 -8.00 28.03
N ALA A 274 9.12 -8.65 29.20
CA ALA A 274 10.32 -9.31 29.70
C ALA A 274 10.01 -10.54 30.53
N ARG A 275 10.96 -11.49 30.55
CA ARG A 275 10.98 -12.66 31.46
C ARG A 275 12.39 -13.04 31.87
N CYS A 276 12.53 -13.63 33.05
CA CYS A 276 13.80 -14.11 33.52
C CYS A 276 14.03 -15.57 33.04
N MET A 277 15.13 -15.83 32.36
CA MET A 277 15.40 -17.15 31.79
C MET A 277 15.55 -18.27 32.85
N ASP A 278 15.90 -17.91 34.09
CA ASP A 278 16.01 -18.82 35.23
C ASP A 278 14.84 -18.73 36.23
N GLY A 279 13.79 -17.96 35.88
CA GLY A 279 12.62 -17.70 36.72
C GLY A 279 12.86 -16.81 37.94
N LYS A 280 14.09 -16.37 38.19
CA LYS A 280 14.44 -15.57 39.37
C LYS A 280 14.32 -14.07 39.04
N LYS A 281 14.06 -13.29 40.10
CA LYS A 281 13.96 -11.83 39.99
C LYS A 281 15.28 -11.18 39.53
N LYS A 282 15.22 -10.34 38.54
CA LYS A 282 16.34 -9.59 37.95
C LYS A 282 16.07 -8.10 37.95
N GLN A 283 17.12 -7.29 37.72
CA GLN A 283 16.99 -5.85 37.57
C GLN A 283 17.56 -5.42 36.25
N LEU A 284 16.80 -4.59 35.53
CA LEU A 284 17.27 -3.84 34.37
C LEU A 284 17.29 -2.36 34.72
N THR A 285 18.19 -1.60 34.11
CA THR A 285 18.12 -0.13 34.09
C THR A 285 17.82 0.31 32.67
N MET A 286 16.74 1.06 32.51
CA MET A 286 16.40 1.76 31.26
C MET A 286 17.01 3.14 31.33
N ALA A 287 17.72 3.58 30.30
CA ALA A 287 18.35 4.88 30.31
C ALA A 287 18.34 5.56 28.94
N LEU A 288 18.38 6.88 28.94
CA LEU A 288 18.84 7.69 27.83
C LEU A 288 20.29 8.08 28.12
N VAL A 289 21.16 7.90 27.13
CA VAL A 289 22.59 8.20 27.23
C VAL A 289 23.04 9.05 26.04
N ASP A 290 24.01 9.94 26.29
CA ASP A 290 24.64 10.73 25.23
C ASP A 290 25.73 9.95 24.47
N ALA A 291 26.45 10.62 23.61
CA ALA A 291 27.51 10.04 22.79
C ALA A 291 28.70 9.51 23.62
N GLU A 292 28.92 10.09 24.80
CA GLU A 292 29.97 9.73 25.76
C GLU A 292 29.48 8.77 26.84
N ASP A 293 28.34 8.11 26.63
CA ASP A 293 27.68 7.20 27.57
C ASP A 293 27.28 7.83 28.92
N GLN A 294 27.17 9.17 28.97
CA GLN A 294 26.68 9.85 30.16
C GLN A 294 25.15 9.71 30.26
N ILE A 295 24.68 9.37 31.45
CA ILE A 295 23.25 9.17 31.69
C ILE A 295 22.52 10.52 31.70
N VAL A 296 21.59 10.69 30.75
CA VAL A 296 20.68 11.83 30.66
C VAL A 296 19.44 11.60 31.55
N ALA A 297 18.89 10.39 31.50
CA ALA A 297 17.78 9.96 32.34
C ALA A 297 17.86 8.46 32.58
N GLN A 298 17.40 7.97 33.72
CA GLN A 298 17.34 6.52 33.99
C GLN A 298 16.22 6.14 34.92
N ALA A 299 15.76 4.90 34.79
CA ALA A 299 14.84 4.24 35.71
C ALA A 299 15.22 2.77 35.90
N LYS A 300 15.01 2.24 37.12
CA LYS A 300 15.26 0.83 37.45
C LYS A 300 13.97 0.05 37.37
N LEU A 301 14.03 -1.08 36.69
CA LEU A 301 12.91 -1.97 36.47
C LEU A 301 13.23 -3.35 37.04
N LYS A 302 12.27 -3.95 37.76
CA LYS A 302 12.43 -5.29 38.36
C LYS A 302 11.62 -6.30 37.57
N VAL A 303 12.30 -7.16 36.82
CA VAL A 303 11.68 -8.27 36.07
C VAL A 303 11.54 -9.49 37.00
N GLN A 304 10.39 -10.16 36.95
CA GLN A 304 10.07 -11.28 37.84
C GLN A 304 9.49 -12.44 37.03
N GLY A 305 9.90 -13.67 37.42
CA GLY A 305 9.32 -14.89 36.86
C GLY A 305 9.87 -15.30 35.51
N GLY A 306 9.46 -16.50 35.08
CA GLY A 306 9.82 -17.09 33.79
C GLY A 306 8.82 -16.84 32.67
N GLU A 307 7.67 -16.26 32.98
CA GLU A 307 6.62 -15.94 32.03
C GLU A 307 6.76 -14.51 31.51
N TRP A 308 6.29 -14.27 30.29
CA TRP A 308 6.26 -12.96 29.72
C TRP A 308 5.27 -12.03 30.45
N ASN A 309 5.76 -10.90 30.92
CA ASN A 309 4.96 -9.84 31.52
C ASN A 309 5.32 -8.50 30.90
N GLU A 310 4.33 -7.62 30.81
CA GLU A 310 4.56 -6.23 30.42
C GLU A 310 5.08 -5.44 31.61
N TYR A 311 6.11 -4.65 31.38
CA TYR A 311 6.71 -3.74 32.36
C TYR A 311 6.71 -2.33 31.83
N LYS A 312 6.37 -1.38 32.70
CA LYS A 312 6.31 0.06 32.37
C LYS A 312 7.12 0.87 33.37
N THR A 313 7.77 1.90 32.88
CA THR A 313 8.47 2.90 33.68
C THR A 313 8.54 4.22 32.94
N GLN A 314 9.09 5.25 33.59
CA GLN A 314 9.25 6.57 32.97
C GLN A 314 10.70 7.02 33.08
N LEU A 315 11.17 7.70 32.03
CA LEU A 315 12.43 8.42 32.03
C LEU A 315 12.13 9.92 32.14
N VAL A 316 12.53 10.52 33.26
CA VAL A 316 12.36 11.94 33.51
C VAL A 316 13.68 12.64 33.21
N ILE A 317 13.67 13.57 32.26
CA ILE A 317 14.84 14.36 31.89
C ILE A 317 15.16 15.34 33.01
N SER A 318 16.39 15.29 33.49
CA SER A 318 16.86 16.22 34.53
C SER A 318 16.88 17.67 34.04
N ASP A 319 16.59 18.62 34.94
CA ASP A 319 16.68 20.05 34.66
C ASP A 319 18.04 20.51 34.10
N LYS A 320 19.10 19.77 34.36
CA LYS A 320 20.43 19.96 33.80
C LYS A 320 20.43 19.91 32.26
N TYR A 321 19.51 19.14 31.68
CA TYR A 321 19.39 18.90 30.24
C TYR A 321 18.15 19.59 29.65
N LYS A 322 17.81 20.80 30.12
CA LYS A 322 16.68 21.56 29.55
C LYS A 322 16.96 21.95 28.10
N GLY A 323 15.98 21.75 27.27
CA GLY A 323 16.02 22.05 25.84
C GLY A 323 16.20 20.81 24.97
N GLU A 324 16.36 21.05 23.68
CA GLU A 324 16.55 19.98 22.70
C GLU A 324 17.98 19.43 22.81
N LEU A 325 18.08 18.13 23.08
CA LEU A 325 19.33 17.39 22.97
C LEU A 325 19.44 16.82 21.57
N GLY A 326 20.60 16.98 20.95
CA GLY A 326 20.82 16.59 19.55
C GLY A 326 20.67 15.08 19.31
N LYS A 327 20.74 14.68 18.05
CA LYS A 327 20.46 13.32 17.55
C LYS A 327 21.40 12.21 18.04
N ASN A 328 22.36 12.48 18.90
CA ASN A 328 23.33 11.49 19.39
C ASN A 328 22.89 10.77 20.67
N ILE A 329 21.65 10.95 21.07
CA ILE A 329 21.08 10.22 22.22
C ILE A 329 20.73 8.81 21.78
N ARG A 330 21.02 7.85 22.67
CA ARG A 330 20.66 6.42 22.51
C ARG A 330 19.83 5.96 23.69
N PHE A 331 18.92 5.03 23.43
CA PHE A 331 18.19 4.33 24.48
C PHE A 331 19.01 3.11 24.92
N ALA A 332 19.30 2.97 26.20
CA ALA A 332 20.09 1.89 26.76
C ALA A 332 19.24 0.96 27.63
N VAL A 333 19.42 -0.35 27.45
CA VAL A 333 18.96 -1.36 28.39
C VAL A 333 20.18 -1.99 29.05
N ILE A 334 20.31 -1.78 30.36
CA ILE A 334 21.50 -2.13 31.15
C ILE A 334 21.13 -3.24 32.12
N PRO A 335 21.57 -4.50 31.88
CA PRO A 335 21.38 -5.60 32.81
C PRO A 335 22.22 -5.43 34.08
N LYS A 336 21.74 -5.97 35.21
CA LYS A 336 22.53 -6.02 36.44
C LYS A 336 23.13 -7.40 36.61
N GLY A 337 24.44 -7.54 36.34
CA GLY A 337 25.17 -8.80 36.55
C GLY A 337 25.02 -9.80 35.40
N LYS A 338 25.32 -11.09 35.69
CA LYS A 338 25.40 -12.16 34.69
C LYS A 338 24.06 -12.81 34.31
N ASP A 339 23.01 -12.16 34.65
CA ASP A 339 21.67 -12.73 34.59
C ASP A 339 21.06 -12.60 33.17
N ARG A 340 20.56 -13.71 32.64
CA ARG A 340 19.91 -13.72 31.32
C ARG A 340 18.44 -13.32 31.46
N VAL A 341 18.09 -12.23 30.79
CA VAL A 341 16.71 -11.74 30.68
C VAL A 341 16.32 -11.70 29.20
N ALA A 342 15.18 -12.29 28.87
CA ALA A 342 14.58 -12.13 27.56
C ALA A 342 13.73 -10.86 27.55
N VAL A 343 13.86 -10.06 26.49
CA VAL A 343 13.14 -8.81 26.29
C VAL A 343 12.58 -8.73 24.89
N ASP A 344 11.43 -8.08 24.76
CA ASP A 344 10.74 -7.89 23.49
C ASP A 344 9.80 -6.69 23.54
N MET A 345 9.29 -6.24 22.37
CA MET A 345 8.32 -5.15 22.23
C MET A 345 8.74 -3.89 23.00
N LEU A 346 10.02 -3.54 22.90
CA LEU A 346 10.54 -2.35 23.56
C LEU A 346 9.99 -1.08 22.90
N SER A 347 9.63 -0.11 23.74
CA SER A 347 9.04 1.15 23.31
C SER A 347 9.57 2.31 24.15
N LEU A 348 9.80 3.44 23.50
CA LEU A 348 10.18 4.71 24.12
C LEU A 348 9.32 5.81 23.49
N MET A 349 8.28 6.22 24.21
CA MET A 349 7.30 7.19 23.73
C MET A 349 7.40 8.53 24.49
N PRO A 350 7.49 9.69 23.84
CA PRO A 350 7.31 10.95 24.53
C PRO A 350 5.90 11.06 25.10
N GLN A 351 5.72 11.64 26.29
CA GLN A 351 4.39 11.90 26.82
C GLN A 351 3.67 13.04 26.08
N ASP A 352 4.41 14.00 25.56
CA ASP A 352 3.85 15.10 24.75
C ASP A 352 3.60 14.64 23.31
N THR A 353 2.55 13.85 23.12
CA THR A 353 2.06 13.42 21.81
C THR A 353 0.78 14.17 21.44
N TYR A 354 0.40 14.16 20.16
CA TYR A 354 -0.81 14.80 19.70
C TYR A 354 -2.03 14.22 20.41
N LYS A 355 -2.75 15.08 21.15
CA LYS A 355 -3.90 14.71 22.01
C LYS A 355 -3.62 13.59 23.03
N GLY A 356 -2.36 13.18 23.22
CA GLY A 356 -1.99 12.06 24.09
C GLY A 356 -2.14 10.68 23.45
N HIS A 357 -2.37 10.60 22.13
CA HIS A 357 -2.70 9.35 21.42
C HIS A 357 -1.53 8.78 20.58
N GLY A 358 -0.30 9.07 20.96
CA GLY A 358 0.88 8.39 20.41
C GLY A 358 1.36 8.87 19.03
N LEU A 359 0.82 9.96 18.51
CA LEU A 359 1.29 10.58 17.28
C LEU A 359 2.25 11.73 17.57
N ARG A 360 3.22 11.94 16.68
CA ARG A 360 4.13 13.09 16.75
C ARG A 360 3.35 14.39 16.67
N LYS A 361 3.44 15.15 17.75
CA LYS A 361 2.69 16.40 17.91
C LYS A 361 3.05 17.42 16.82
N ASP A 362 4.33 17.57 16.52
CA ASP A 362 4.86 18.50 15.52
C ASP A 362 4.32 18.24 14.11
N LEU A 363 4.09 16.98 13.74
CA LEU A 363 3.53 16.60 12.44
C LEU A 363 1.99 16.64 12.45
N ALA A 364 1.38 16.07 13.47
CA ALA A 364 -0.07 15.96 13.55
C ALA A 364 -0.77 17.32 13.69
N GLU A 365 -0.16 18.30 14.39
CA GLU A 365 -0.68 19.67 14.48
C GLU A 365 -0.68 20.38 13.12
N VAL A 366 0.41 20.27 12.34
CA VAL A 366 0.49 20.85 11.00
C VAL A 366 -0.57 20.26 10.07
N ILE A 367 -0.80 18.94 10.15
CA ILE A 367 -1.83 18.28 9.36
C ILE A 367 -3.23 18.72 9.83
N ALA A 368 -3.46 18.82 11.14
CA ALA A 368 -4.74 19.26 11.70
C ALA A 368 -5.07 20.71 11.32
N ASP A 369 -4.08 21.59 11.21
CA ASP A 369 -4.24 22.98 10.80
C ASP A 369 -4.74 23.13 9.35
N LEU A 370 -4.57 22.11 8.50
CA LEU A 370 -5.20 22.04 7.18
C LEU A 370 -6.72 21.88 7.26
N LYS A 371 -7.25 21.51 8.44
CA LYS A 371 -8.68 21.25 8.70
C LYS A 371 -9.29 20.28 7.69
N PRO A 372 -8.67 19.10 7.48
CA PRO A 372 -9.19 18.12 6.55
C PRO A 372 -10.59 17.66 6.97
N ARG A 373 -11.47 17.45 6.01
CA ARG A 373 -12.81 16.94 6.27
C ARG A 373 -12.87 15.43 6.38
N PHE A 374 -11.91 14.76 5.75
CA PHE A 374 -11.72 13.32 5.87
C PHE A 374 -10.25 12.95 5.75
N VAL A 375 -9.91 11.77 6.23
CA VAL A 375 -8.60 11.15 6.02
C VAL A 375 -8.80 9.80 5.33
N ARG A 376 -8.20 9.63 4.16
CA ARG A 376 -8.15 8.37 3.41
C ARG A 376 -6.89 7.61 3.82
N PHE A 377 -7.07 6.41 4.34
CA PHE A 377 -5.98 5.56 4.86
C PHE A 377 -6.31 4.06 4.67
N PRO A 378 -5.40 3.10 4.87
CA PRO A 378 -3.99 3.22 5.31
C PRO A 378 -3.04 3.51 4.16
N GLY A 379 -3.52 3.60 2.95
CA GLY A 379 -2.72 3.86 1.78
C GLY A 379 -3.40 3.50 0.47
N GLY A 380 -2.62 3.45 -0.60
CA GLY A 380 -2.99 3.00 -1.93
C GLY A 380 -2.35 1.65 -2.24
N CYS A 381 -1.20 1.63 -2.93
CA CYS A 381 -0.48 0.39 -3.21
C CYS A 381 -0.12 -0.40 -1.95
N MET A 382 0.11 0.27 -0.82
CA MET A 382 0.42 -0.36 0.46
C MET A 382 -0.72 -1.28 0.94
N LEU A 383 -1.99 -0.88 0.75
CA LEU A 383 -3.14 -1.70 1.16
C LEU A 383 -3.31 -2.96 0.30
N HIS A 384 -2.97 -2.88 -0.98
CA HIS A 384 -3.00 -4.02 -1.91
C HIS A 384 -1.82 -4.98 -1.72
N GLY A 385 -0.67 -4.48 -1.24
CA GLY A 385 0.53 -5.27 -0.99
C GLY A 385 1.25 -5.73 -2.26
N GLN A 386 2.26 -6.57 -2.06
CA GLN A 386 3.09 -7.14 -3.13
C GLN A 386 2.50 -8.39 -3.79
N GLY A 387 1.41 -8.90 -3.28
CA GLY A 387 0.75 -10.12 -3.71
C GLY A 387 -0.42 -10.43 -2.76
N LEU A 388 -1.17 -11.48 -3.03
CA LEU A 388 -2.35 -11.85 -2.23
C LEU A 388 -2.02 -12.09 -0.76
N GLU A 389 -0.87 -12.70 -0.48
CA GLU A 389 -0.40 -12.96 0.87
C GLU A 389 0.01 -11.71 1.66
N ASN A 390 0.12 -10.56 0.97
CA ASN A 390 0.56 -9.31 1.54
C ASN A 390 -0.51 -8.20 1.49
N ILE A 391 -1.75 -8.53 1.12
CA ILE A 391 -2.89 -7.61 1.25
C ILE A 391 -3.00 -7.15 2.71
N TYR A 392 -3.26 -5.86 2.93
CA TYR A 392 -3.42 -5.30 4.27
C TYR A 392 -4.76 -5.73 4.87
N HIS A 393 -4.72 -6.65 5.82
CA HIS A 393 -5.89 -7.08 6.59
C HIS A 393 -6.02 -6.20 7.83
N TRP A 394 -7.09 -5.39 7.90
CA TRP A 394 -7.31 -4.45 8.99
C TRP A 394 -7.35 -5.13 10.38
N LYS A 395 -7.89 -6.35 10.45
CA LYS A 395 -7.96 -7.16 11.68
C LYS A 395 -6.60 -7.45 12.29
N GLU A 396 -5.55 -7.51 11.47
CA GLU A 396 -4.17 -7.73 11.91
C GLU A 396 -3.52 -6.47 12.49
N SER A 397 -4.19 -5.30 12.38
CA SER A 397 -3.67 -4.01 12.83
C SER A 397 -4.41 -3.42 14.03
N VAL A 398 -5.34 -4.16 14.62
CA VAL A 398 -6.11 -3.75 15.80
C VAL A 398 -5.89 -4.69 16.98
N GLY A 399 -6.30 -4.29 18.17
CA GLY A 399 -6.06 -5.03 19.41
C GLY A 399 -4.69 -4.74 20.03
N PRO A 400 -4.25 -5.54 21.03
CA PRO A 400 -2.98 -5.31 21.71
C PRO A 400 -1.81 -5.37 20.73
N LEU A 401 -0.85 -4.45 20.85
CA LEU A 401 0.25 -4.32 19.88
C LEU A 401 1.05 -5.62 19.71
N LYS A 402 1.30 -6.34 20.80
CA LYS A 402 2.03 -7.62 20.76
C LYS A 402 1.35 -8.70 19.92
N ASP A 403 0.04 -8.60 19.70
CA ASP A 403 -0.77 -9.56 18.95
C ASP A 403 -1.05 -9.09 17.52
N ARG A 404 -0.68 -7.86 17.17
CA ARG A 404 -0.74 -7.36 15.78
C ARG A 404 0.32 -8.08 14.95
N LYS A 405 0.00 -8.33 13.68
CA LYS A 405 0.92 -9.02 12.77
C LYS A 405 1.76 -7.99 12.03
N PRO A 406 3.06 -7.89 12.31
CA PRO A 406 3.94 -7.04 11.52
C PRO A 406 4.00 -7.55 10.08
N ALA A 407 4.34 -6.66 9.14
CA ALA A 407 4.37 -7.01 7.73
C ALA A 407 5.49 -6.28 6.99
N LYS A 408 5.97 -6.89 5.92
CA LYS A 408 6.68 -6.17 4.88
C LYS A 408 5.67 -5.38 4.06
N ASN A 409 5.93 -4.11 3.79
CA ASN A 409 5.12 -3.34 2.85
C ASN A 409 5.66 -3.40 1.42
N ILE A 410 4.85 -2.97 0.45
CA ILE A 410 5.22 -2.94 -0.96
C ILE A 410 6.46 -2.06 -1.25
N TRP A 411 6.76 -1.10 -0.38
CA TRP A 411 7.91 -0.19 -0.47
C TRP A 411 9.20 -0.77 0.11
N ASN A 412 9.19 -2.08 0.40
CA ASN A 412 10.33 -2.88 0.85
C ASN A 412 10.91 -2.44 2.21
N TYR A 413 10.06 -2.24 3.20
CA TYR A 413 10.47 -2.12 4.60
C TYR A 413 9.41 -2.70 5.56
N HIS A 414 9.80 -2.89 6.79
CA HIS A 414 8.98 -3.46 7.84
C HIS A 414 7.98 -2.45 8.39
N GLN A 415 6.77 -2.91 8.69
CA GLN A 415 5.72 -2.17 9.40
C GLN A 415 5.39 -2.90 10.69
N THR A 416 5.48 -2.24 11.83
CA THR A 416 5.07 -2.79 13.14
C THR A 416 3.56 -2.76 13.33
N ARG A 417 2.84 -1.99 12.53
CA ARG A 417 1.41 -1.68 12.70
C ARG A 417 1.07 -1.01 14.04
N LYS A 418 2.04 -0.31 14.67
CA LYS A 418 1.76 0.61 15.78
C LYS A 418 0.77 1.68 15.38
N LEU A 419 0.91 2.24 14.18
CA LEU A 419 -0.10 3.03 13.51
C LEU A 419 -0.99 2.08 12.69
N GLY A 420 -2.00 1.51 13.34
CA GLY A 420 -3.00 0.62 12.76
C GLY A 420 -4.36 1.28 12.63
N PHE A 421 -5.39 0.49 12.31
CA PHE A 421 -6.74 1.05 12.10
C PHE A 421 -7.27 1.79 13.33
N TYR A 422 -7.01 1.30 14.54
CA TYR A 422 -7.43 1.99 15.76
C TYR A 422 -6.84 3.40 15.83
N GLU A 423 -5.55 3.54 15.60
CA GLU A 423 -4.83 4.81 15.67
C GLU A 423 -5.23 5.76 14.53
N TYR A 424 -5.52 5.24 13.34
CA TYR A 424 -6.04 6.05 12.22
C TYR A 424 -7.43 6.63 12.54
N PHE A 425 -8.34 5.82 13.09
CA PHE A 425 -9.67 6.29 13.49
C PHE A 425 -9.59 7.31 14.61
N GLN A 426 -8.75 7.05 15.62
CA GLN A 426 -8.52 7.98 16.72
C GLN A 426 -7.93 9.31 16.21
N TRP A 427 -6.99 9.25 15.27
CA TRP A 427 -6.42 10.44 14.65
C TRP A 427 -7.47 11.26 13.88
N CYS A 428 -8.35 10.60 13.14
CA CYS A 428 -9.47 11.28 12.48
C CYS A 428 -10.36 12.02 13.49
N GLU A 429 -10.76 11.34 14.57
CA GLU A 429 -11.58 11.95 15.64
C GLU A 429 -10.86 13.13 16.28
N ASP A 430 -9.58 13.02 16.59
CA ASP A 430 -8.76 14.07 17.18
C ASP A 430 -8.70 15.34 16.32
N MET A 431 -8.75 15.20 15.00
CA MET A 431 -8.79 16.33 14.05
C MET A 431 -10.19 16.81 13.71
N GLY A 432 -11.24 16.08 14.12
CA GLY A 432 -12.60 16.33 13.68
C GLY A 432 -12.84 16.02 12.19
N ALA A 433 -12.05 15.09 11.64
CA ALA A 433 -12.15 14.59 10.27
C ALA A 433 -12.92 13.27 10.22
N GLU A 434 -13.63 12.99 9.12
CA GLU A 434 -14.27 11.69 8.91
C GLU A 434 -13.22 10.64 8.48
N PRO A 435 -13.25 9.42 9.03
CA PRO A 435 -12.40 8.34 8.56
C PRO A 435 -12.91 7.82 7.21
N LEU A 436 -11.98 7.65 6.26
CA LEU A 436 -12.20 6.96 4.99
C LEU A 436 -11.19 5.79 4.88
N PRO A 437 -11.46 4.68 5.60
CA PRO A 437 -10.66 3.48 5.43
C PRO A 437 -10.85 2.91 4.02
N VAL A 438 -9.75 2.53 3.38
CA VAL A 438 -9.75 1.87 2.07
C VAL A 438 -9.35 0.42 2.26
N LEU A 439 -10.04 -0.48 1.57
CA LEU A 439 -9.79 -1.92 1.58
C LEU A 439 -9.55 -2.42 0.14
N ALA A 440 -8.71 -3.41 -0.02
CA ALA A 440 -8.44 -3.99 -1.33
C ALA A 440 -9.71 -4.61 -1.94
N ALA A 441 -9.86 -4.51 -3.24
CA ALA A 441 -11.00 -5.09 -3.98
C ALA A 441 -10.88 -6.62 -4.17
N GLY A 442 -10.06 -7.29 -3.35
CA GLY A 442 -9.81 -8.73 -3.45
C GLY A 442 -8.75 -9.10 -4.49
N VAL A 443 -7.99 -8.14 -4.97
CA VAL A 443 -6.87 -8.30 -5.91
C VAL A 443 -5.63 -7.59 -5.38
N PRO A 444 -4.40 -8.02 -5.74
CA PRO A 444 -3.17 -7.36 -5.33
C PRO A 444 -2.92 -6.08 -6.13
N CYS A 445 -1.92 -5.32 -5.74
CA CYS A 445 -1.53 -4.08 -6.40
C CYS A 445 -1.10 -4.31 -7.85
N GLN A 446 -1.45 -3.38 -8.74
CA GLN A 446 -0.97 -3.36 -10.12
C GLN A 446 0.58 -3.27 -10.22
N ASN A 447 1.25 -2.83 -9.16
CA ASN A 447 2.71 -2.77 -9.05
C ASN A 447 3.31 -3.93 -8.24
N SER A 448 2.56 -5.01 -8.00
CA SER A 448 3.07 -6.18 -7.25
C SER A 448 4.35 -6.72 -7.84
N GLN A 449 5.26 -7.15 -6.96
CA GLN A 449 6.44 -7.92 -7.35
C GLN A 449 6.04 -9.33 -7.78
N PRO A 450 6.89 -10.06 -8.53
CA PRO A 450 6.62 -11.44 -8.87
C PRO A 450 6.38 -12.29 -7.61
N ASN A 451 5.29 -13.05 -7.60
CA ASN A 451 5.04 -14.08 -6.61
C ASN A 451 5.95 -15.32 -6.83
N ALA A 452 5.74 -16.39 -6.08
CA ALA A 452 6.49 -17.64 -6.23
C ALA A 452 6.41 -18.23 -7.65
N ASP A 453 5.30 -18.01 -8.35
CA ASP A 453 5.07 -18.45 -9.73
C ASP A 453 5.65 -17.49 -10.77
N GLY A 454 6.21 -16.38 -10.35
CA GLY A 454 6.81 -15.37 -11.20
C GLY A 454 5.82 -14.40 -11.84
N ILE A 455 4.61 -14.33 -11.32
CA ILE A 455 3.54 -13.44 -11.79
C ILE A 455 3.67 -12.09 -11.09
N CYS A 456 3.62 -11.01 -11.86
CA CYS A 456 3.70 -9.64 -11.38
C CYS A 456 2.41 -8.88 -11.66
N GLY A 457 2.24 -7.77 -10.95
CA GLY A 457 1.11 -6.87 -11.14
C GLY A 457 -0.18 -7.40 -10.54
N GLN A 458 -1.30 -6.81 -10.94
CA GLN A 458 -2.63 -7.21 -10.50
C GLN A 458 -3.09 -8.46 -11.27
N GLN A 459 -2.58 -9.60 -10.88
CA GLN A 459 -2.84 -10.87 -11.54
C GLN A 459 -3.56 -11.82 -10.60
N GLY A 460 -4.71 -12.32 -11.08
CA GLY A 460 -5.58 -13.11 -10.26
C GLY A 460 -6.20 -12.31 -9.12
N GLY A 461 -6.75 -13.00 -8.17
CA GLY A 461 -7.39 -12.41 -7.00
C GLY A 461 -7.55 -13.44 -5.90
N ILE A 462 -8.03 -13.02 -4.74
CA ILE A 462 -8.41 -13.92 -3.66
C ILE A 462 -9.29 -15.04 -4.26
N PRO A 463 -9.00 -16.33 -4.00
CA PRO A 463 -9.81 -17.42 -4.51
C PRO A 463 -11.31 -17.22 -4.25
N MET A 464 -12.16 -17.46 -5.24
CA MET A 464 -13.60 -17.20 -5.10
C MET A 464 -14.24 -17.98 -3.94
N SER A 465 -13.65 -19.11 -3.55
CA SER A 465 -14.06 -19.88 -2.36
C SER A 465 -13.75 -19.16 -1.04
N GLU A 466 -12.79 -18.23 -1.02
CA GLU A 466 -12.36 -17.46 0.15
C GLU A 466 -13.01 -16.06 0.19
N MET A 467 -13.54 -15.59 -0.94
CA MET A 467 -14.19 -14.29 -1.02
C MET A 467 -15.33 -14.07 -0.02
N PRO A 468 -16.18 -15.07 0.32
CA PRO A 468 -17.20 -14.88 1.36
C PRO A 468 -16.60 -14.47 2.72
N GLN A 469 -15.46 -15.05 3.11
CA GLN A 469 -14.76 -14.68 4.34
C GLN A 469 -14.17 -13.27 4.24
N TYR A 470 -13.55 -12.94 3.11
CA TYR A 470 -13.01 -11.59 2.89
C TYR A 470 -14.10 -10.51 2.91
N VAL A 471 -15.25 -10.77 2.27
CA VAL A 471 -16.44 -9.90 2.35
C VAL A 471 -16.90 -9.74 3.81
N GLN A 472 -16.93 -10.83 4.58
CA GLN A 472 -17.29 -10.75 6.00
C GLN A 472 -16.29 -9.88 6.78
N ASP A 473 -15.00 -9.95 6.45
CA ASP A 473 -13.98 -9.10 7.08
C ASP A 473 -14.19 -7.61 6.80
N VAL A 474 -14.70 -7.27 5.60
CA VAL A 474 -15.10 -5.89 5.26
C VAL A 474 -16.32 -5.45 6.08
N LEU A 475 -17.33 -6.30 6.22
CA LEU A 475 -18.52 -6.02 7.05
C LEU A 475 -18.16 -5.87 8.54
N ASP A 476 -17.26 -6.72 9.02
CA ASP A 476 -16.76 -6.67 10.39
C ASP A 476 -16.06 -5.34 10.72
N LEU A 477 -15.50 -4.63 9.74
CA LEU A 477 -14.93 -3.29 9.96
C LEU A 477 -15.99 -2.28 10.35
N VAL A 478 -17.17 -2.31 9.71
CA VAL A 478 -18.28 -1.43 10.07
C VAL A 478 -18.79 -1.76 11.47
N GLU A 479 -18.91 -3.06 11.78
CA GLU A 479 -19.28 -3.51 13.13
C GLU A 479 -18.23 -3.10 14.18
N TRP A 480 -16.94 -3.20 13.85
CA TRP A 480 -15.89 -2.73 14.73
C TRP A 480 -15.97 -1.22 14.98
N ALA A 481 -16.18 -0.45 13.93
CA ALA A 481 -16.20 1.02 14.03
C ALA A 481 -17.48 1.55 14.68
N ASN A 482 -18.64 0.98 14.35
CA ASN A 482 -19.95 1.56 14.69
C ASN A 482 -20.79 0.69 15.64
N GLY A 483 -20.46 -0.59 15.80
CA GLY A 483 -21.27 -1.55 16.55
C GLY A 483 -21.32 -1.25 18.06
N ASP A 484 -22.28 -1.87 18.72
CA ASP A 484 -22.45 -1.84 20.18
C ASP A 484 -21.53 -2.87 20.85
N PRO A 485 -20.63 -2.45 21.77
CA PRO A 485 -19.74 -3.36 22.51
C PRO A 485 -20.46 -4.46 23.31
N ALA A 486 -21.74 -4.25 23.65
CA ALA A 486 -22.53 -5.24 24.39
C ALA A 486 -22.96 -6.43 23.51
N THR A 487 -23.04 -6.25 22.19
CA THR A 487 -23.57 -7.25 21.26
C THR A 487 -22.58 -7.69 20.19
N SER A 488 -21.61 -6.85 19.87
CA SER A 488 -20.60 -7.13 18.83
C SER A 488 -19.22 -7.39 19.44
N LYS A 489 -18.63 -8.55 19.13
CA LYS A 489 -17.25 -8.89 19.55
C LYS A 489 -16.23 -7.89 18.99
N TRP A 490 -16.48 -7.36 17.79
CA TRP A 490 -15.58 -6.40 17.15
C TRP A 490 -15.68 -5.03 17.83
N ALA A 491 -16.88 -4.54 18.10
CA ALA A 491 -17.07 -3.31 18.87
C ALA A 491 -16.53 -3.45 20.30
N LYS A 492 -16.64 -4.65 20.90
CA LYS A 492 -16.01 -4.92 22.20
C LYS A 492 -14.48 -4.78 22.14
N MET A 493 -13.83 -5.27 21.08
CA MET A 493 -12.38 -5.11 20.88
C MET A 493 -11.99 -3.62 20.83
N ARG A 494 -12.77 -2.77 20.15
CA ARG A 494 -12.59 -1.31 20.15
C ARG A 494 -12.72 -0.73 21.56
N ALA A 495 -13.75 -1.13 22.28
CA ALA A 495 -13.98 -0.65 23.64
C ALA A 495 -12.88 -1.08 24.61
N ASP A 496 -12.40 -2.32 24.51
CA ASP A 496 -11.30 -2.85 25.31
C ASP A 496 -9.98 -2.11 25.03
N ALA A 497 -9.82 -1.56 23.82
CA ALA A 497 -8.70 -0.69 23.43
C ALA A 497 -8.83 0.75 23.98
N GLY A 498 -9.93 1.09 24.65
CA GLY A 498 -10.14 2.39 25.28
C GLY A 498 -11.20 3.28 24.63
N HIS A 499 -11.82 2.85 23.52
CA HIS A 499 -12.83 3.63 22.79
C HIS A 499 -14.20 2.93 22.76
N PRO A 500 -15.00 3.02 23.84
CA PRO A 500 -16.31 2.35 23.90
C PRO A 500 -17.36 2.99 22.97
N ALA A 501 -17.25 4.29 22.68
CA ALA A 501 -18.15 4.98 21.76
C ALA A 501 -17.91 4.57 20.29
N PRO A 502 -18.89 4.63 19.39
CA PRO A 502 -18.68 4.41 17.97
C PRO A 502 -17.82 5.53 17.35
N PHE A 503 -16.99 5.18 16.37
CA PHE A 503 -16.25 6.16 15.57
C PHE A 503 -17.10 6.86 14.52
N ASN A 504 -18.37 6.45 14.35
CA ASN A 504 -19.31 7.01 13.37
C ASN A 504 -18.78 6.93 11.91
N LEU A 505 -18.24 5.79 11.55
CA LEU A 505 -17.81 5.51 10.18
C LEU A 505 -18.97 5.69 9.21
N LYS A 506 -18.77 6.50 8.17
CA LYS A 506 -19.79 6.83 7.15
C LYS A 506 -19.36 6.42 5.74
N MET A 507 -18.07 6.26 5.50
CA MET A 507 -17.49 6.01 4.18
C MET A 507 -16.52 4.85 4.24
N VAL A 508 -16.52 4.00 3.21
CA VAL A 508 -15.52 2.94 3.01
C VAL A 508 -15.09 2.95 1.56
N GLY A 509 -13.79 3.04 1.34
CA GLY A 509 -13.19 2.92 0.02
C GLY A 509 -12.95 1.44 -0.33
N ILE A 510 -13.25 1.03 -1.56
CA ILE A 510 -12.99 -0.31 -2.06
C ILE A 510 -12.14 -0.23 -3.32
N GLY A 511 -10.93 -0.79 -3.24
CA GLY A 511 -9.93 -0.74 -4.30
C GLY A 511 -9.10 0.54 -4.30
N ASN A 512 -8.03 0.52 -5.08
CA ASN A 512 -7.14 1.66 -5.32
C ASN A 512 -6.36 1.45 -6.61
N GLU A 513 -6.52 2.32 -7.59
CA GLU A 513 -5.79 2.23 -8.86
C GLU A 513 -5.84 0.83 -9.50
N ASP A 514 -6.98 0.17 -9.40
CA ASP A 514 -7.13 -1.19 -9.90
C ASP A 514 -7.19 -1.23 -11.42
N LEU A 515 -6.50 -2.20 -12.02
CA LEU A 515 -6.75 -2.58 -13.39
C LEU A 515 -8.14 -3.22 -13.48
N ILE A 516 -8.93 -2.82 -14.45
CA ILE A 516 -10.32 -3.26 -14.59
C ILE A 516 -10.36 -4.60 -15.33
N SER A 517 -9.93 -5.65 -14.64
CA SER A 517 -9.99 -7.04 -15.10
C SER A 517 -11.29 -7.71 -14.67
N THR A 518 -11.60 -8.88 -15.26
CA THR A 518 -12.73 -9.72 -14.82
C THR A 518 -12.57 -10.20 -13.39
N ASP A 519 -11.36 -10.48 -12.97
CA ASP A 519 -11.06 -10.87 -11.58
C ASP A 519 -11.35 -9.76 -10.59
N PHE A 520 -10.95 -8.54 -10.92
CA PHE A 520 -11.29 -7.34 -10.15
C PHE A 520 -12.81 -7.15 -10.09
N GLU A 521 -13.48 -7.04 -11.23
CA GLU A 521 -14.91 -6.70 -11.30
C GLU A 521 -15.79 -7.62 -10.46
N LYS A 522 -15.56 -8.94 -10.56
CA LYS A 522 -16.34 -9.92 -9.79
C LYS A 522 -16.21 -9.70 -8.29
N ARG A 523 -14.99 -9.55 -7.80
CA ARG A 523 -14.67 -9.38 -6.37
C ARG A 523 -15.14 -8.04 -5.84
N TYR A 524 -14.83 -6.98 -6.58
CA TYR A 524 -15.24 -5.62 -6.29
C TYR A 524 -16.76 -5.49 -6.10
N LEU A 525 -17.54 -6.00 -7.06
CA LEU A 525 -19.00 -5.95 -6.97
C LEU A 525 -19.57 -6.83 -5.86
N MET A 526 -18.93 -7.96 -5.53
CA MET A 526 -19.33 -8.76 -4.36
C MET A 526 -19.22 -7.94 -3.08
N ILE A 527 -18.11 -7.22 -2.90
CA ILE A 527 -17.85 -6.40 -1.70
C ILE A 527 -18.84 -5.23 -1.64
N CYS A 528 -18.94 -4.44 -2.72
CA CYS A 528 -19.82 -3.27 -2.77
C CYS A 528 -21.28 -3.63 -2.51
N LYS A 529 -21.78 -4.70 -3.13
CA LYS A 529 -23.14 -5.22 -2.92
C LYS A 529 -23.38 -5.62 -1.47
N ALA A 530 -22.45 -6.38 -0.88
CA ALA A 530 -22.57 -6.84 0.50
C ALA A 530 -22.61 -5.67 1.48
N LEU A 531 -21.73 -4.67 1.28
CA LEU A 531 -21.73 -3.45 2.10
C LEU A 531 -23.08 -2.74 2.04
N LYS A 532 -23.58 -2.43 0.85
CA LYS A 532 -24.84 -1.70 0.71
C LYS A 532 -26.06 -2.49 1.17
N GLN A 533 -26.03 -3.82 1.07
CA GLN A 533 -27.12 -4.66 1.58
C GLN A 533 -27.16 -4.74 3.10
N LYS A 534 -25.99 -4.81 3.73
CA LYS A 534 -25.87 -4.95 5.18
C LYS A 534 -25.85 -3.60 5.90
N HIS A 535 -25.19 -2.60 5.31
CA HIS A 535 -24.94 -1.27 5.85
C HIS A 535 -25.29 -0.19 4.80
N PRO A 536 -26.59 0.00 4.48
CA PRO A 536 -27.03 0.97 3.48
C PRO A 536 -26.66 2.42 3.83
N GLU A 537 -26.38 2.69 5.10
CA GLU A 537 -25.95 4.00 5.61
C GLU A 537 -24.49 4.33 5.25
N ILE A 538 -23.68 3.34 4.85
CA ILE A 538 -22.28 3.55 4.48
C ILE A 538 -22.19 3.99 3.00
N GLU A 539 -21.52 5.10 2.75
CA GLU A 539 -21.12 5.53 1.42
C GLU A 539 -19.96 4.66 0.93
N VAL A 540 -20.15 3.98 -0.18
CA VAL A 540 -19.12 3.15 -0.83
C VAL A 540 -18.38 4.00 -1.86
N ILE A 541 -17.07 4.19 -1.66
CA ILE A 541 -16.20 4.91 -2.58
C ILE A 541 -15.43 3.89 -3.40
N GLY A 542 -15.70 3.85 -4.70
CA GLY A 542 -15.09 2.89 -5.62
C GLY A 542 -13.86 3.43 -6.33
N THR A 543 -13.20 2.59 -7.11
CA THR A 543 -12.07 2.96 -7.99
C THR A 543 -12.47 2.87 -9.46
N VAL A 544 -11.83 3.68 -10.31
CA VAL A 544 -12.07 3.74 -11.76
C VAL A 544 -10.78 3.56 -12.58
N GLY A 545 -9.79 2.90 -11.98
CA GLY A 545 -8.52 2.55 -12.63
C GLY A 545 -7.37 3.49 -12.30
N PRO A 546 -6.12 3.07 -12.67
CA PRO A 546 -4.89 3.78 -12.30
C PRO A 546 -4.55 4.93 -13.25
N PHE A 547 -5.20 5.02 -14.40
CA PHE A 547 -4.84 5.95 -15.45
C PHE A 547 -6.00 6.86 -15.80
N HIS A 548 -5.67 8.08 -16.23
CA HIS A 548 -6.64 9.05 -16.72
C HIS A 548 -7.20 8.65 -18.09
N TYR A 549 -8.30 9.32 -18.49
CA TYR A 549 -8.84 9.19 -19.84
C TYR A 549 -7.73 9.46 -20.89
N PRO A 550 -7.64 8.66 -21.96
CA PRO A 550 -8.61 7.66 -22.45
C PRO A 550 -8.17 6.19 -22.19
N SER A 551 -7.57 5.89 -21.07
CA SER A 551 -7.21 4.49 -20.81
C SER A 551 -8.45 3.57 -20.76
N SER A 552 -8.26 2.30 -21.13
CA SER A 552 -9.33 1.30 -21.04
C SER A 552 -9.84 1.12 -19.62
N ASP A 553 -8.94 1.14 -18.64
CA ASP A 553 -9.29 1.02 -17.24
C ASP A 553 -10.19 2.17 -16.78
N TYR A 554 -9.87 3.41 -17.17
CA TYR A 554 -10.73 4.57 -16.88
C TYR A 554 -12.13 4.40 -17.47
N ILE A 555 -12.20 4.07 -18.77
CA ILE A 555 -13.48 3.95 -19.49
C ILE A 555 -14.34 2.83 -18.87
N GLU A 556 -13.78 1.65 -18.68
CA GLU A 556 -14.50 0.50 -18.10
C GLU A 556 -14.82 0.73 -16.62
N GLY A 557 -13.93 1.34 -15.84
CA GLY A 557 -14.18 1.68 -14.44
C GLY A 557 -15.36 2.63 -14.27
N TRP A 558 -15.44 3.68 -15.07
CA TRP A 558 -16.59 4.59 -15.08
C TRP A 558 -17.87 3.90 -15.56
N LYS A 559 -17.80 2.99 -16.53
CA LYS A 559 -18.94 2.19 -16.97
C LYS A 559 -19.47 1.33 -15.83
N ILE A 560 -18.60 0.59 -15.14
CA ILE A 560 -18.97 -0.25 -13.99
C ILE A 560 -19.62 0.62 -12.89
N ALA A 561 -19.03 1.76 -12.55
CA ALA A 561 -19.58 2.66 -11.54
C ALA A 561 -20.97 3.19 -11.94
N LYS A 562 -21.15 3.60 -13.20
CA LYS A 562 -22.43 4.06 -13.72
C LYS A 562 -23.52 2.98 -13.73
N GLU A 563 -23.19 1.76 -14.13
CA GLU A 563 -24.12 0.63 -14.19
C GLU A 563 -24.48 0.11 -12.79
N ASN A 564 -23.61 0.33 -11.81
CA ASN A 564 -23.76 -0.14 -10.43
C ASN A 564 -23.93 0.99 -9.40
N LYS A 565 -24.47 2.14 -9.82
CA LYS A 565 -24.68 3.33 -8.95
C LYS A 565 -25.52 3.08 -7.69
N GLN A 566 -26.27 1.96 -7.65
CA GLN A 566 -26.99 1.53 -6.45
C GLN A 566 -26.09 0.89 -5.38
N TRP A 567 -24.85 0.55 -5.73
CA TRP A 567 -23.85 -0.08 -4.85
C TRP A 567 -22.59 0.76 -4.66
N ILE A 568 -22.39 1.77 -5.52
CA ILE A 568 -21.21 2.65 -5.56
C ILE A 568 -21.72 4.09 -5.51
N ASP A 569 -21.43 4.80 -4.43
CA ASP A 569 -21.94 6.17 -4.21
C ASP A 569 -21.04 7.24 -4.81
N ALA A 570 -19.74 7.01 -4.81
CA ALA A 570 -18.72 7.89 -5.39
C ALA A 570 -17.53 7.08 -5.91
N VAL A 571 -16.62 7.74 -6.61
CA VAL A 571 -15.38 7.13 -7.13
C VAL A 571 -14.16 7.96 -6.72
N ASP A 572 -13.01 7.25 -6.57
CA ASP A 572 -11.70 7.76 -6.18
C ASP A 572 -10.72 7.63 -7.34
#